data_7e63c24fff980ccada7a430b0e441a08
#
_entry.id   7e63c24fff980ccada7a430b0e441a08
#
_cell.length_a   1.000
_cell.length_b   1.000
_cell.length_c   1.000
_cell.angle_alpha   90.00
_cell.angle_beta   90.00
_cell.angle_gamma   90.00
#
_symmetry.space_group_name_H-M   'P 1'
#
loop_
_entity.id
_entity.type
_entity.pdbx_description
1 polymer ?
#
loop_
_entity_poly.entity_id
_entity_poly.type
_entity_poly.pdbx_seq_one_letter_code
_entity_poly.pdbx_strand_id
1 'polypeptide(L)'
;MCIRDSHHAAGGVGTAVAQICKAYGASTVIGTASTPKREFVESLGMHFVDSKSEDFVTVCKSMTGGKGVHHAIDPVGGNHLMRSYKALRRGCRLYCFGASAAVKGDRRSMVTALRMCASTPKFDPLKMMRSNKAVFGVHMGLLDDESVFKGHLEALSGMLLKGQVDPVIDSVWRFEQVAEAQRHMHDRKNRGKILLDFS
;
A
#
# COMPACT_ATOMS: atom_id res chain seq x y z
N MET A 1 -4.16 16.94 12.28
CA MET A 1 -2.93 16.18 11.94
C MET A 1 -3.34 14.79 11.48
N CYS A 2 -3.11 14.44 10.22
CA CYS A 2 -3.52 13.16 9.65
C CYS A 2 -2.27 12.30 9.41
N ILE A 3 -2.15 11.17 10.12
CA ILE A 3 -1.02 10.23 9.99
C ILE A 3 -1.54 9.00 9.27
N ARG A 4 -0.79 8.52 8.28
CA ARG A 4 -1.15 7.38 7.43
C ARG A 4 -0.03 6.35 7.43
N ASP A 5 -0.40 5.08 7.33
CA ASP A 5 0.51 3.95 7.19
C ASP A 5 0.30 3.29 5.83
N SER A 6 1.38 3.05 5.10
CA SER A 6 1.37 2.42 3.77
C SER A 6 2.40 1.31 3.71
N HIS A 7 1.94 0.09 3.44
CA HIS A 7 2.82 -1.05 3.22
C HIS A 7 3.26 -1.14 1.76
N HIS A 8 4.42 -1.73 1.51
CA HIS A 8 5.10 -1.73 0.21
C HIS A 8 5.32 -0.30 -0.33
N ALA A 9 5.78 0.59 0.54
CA ALA A 9 5.89 2.04 0.31
C ALA A 9 6.69 2.41 -0.95
N ALA A 10 7.69 1.62 -1.32
CA ALA A 10 8.50 1.84 -2.51
C ALA A 10 7.88 1.32 -3.82
N GLY A 11 6.73 0.64 -3.75
CA GLY A 11 6.04 0.16 -4.97
C GLY A 11 5.17 1.23 -5.61
N GLY A 12 4.64 0.95 -6.81
CA GLY A 12 3.88 1.95 -7.58
C GLY A 12 2.64 2.51 -6.89
N VAL A 13 1.96 1.75 -6.00
CA VAL A 13 0.85 2.28 -5.18
C VAL A 13 1.40 3.07 -4.00
N GLY A 14 2.46 2.58 -3.34
CA GLY A 14 3.04 3.24 -2.17
C GLY A 14 3.60 4.63 -2.51
N THR A 15 4.28 4.77 -3.65
CA THR A 15 4.79 6.07 -4.12
C THR A 15 3.66 7.05 -4.45
N ALA A 16 2.57 6.59 -5.08
CA ALA A 16 1.39 7.40 -5.34
C ALA A 16 0.69 7.83 -4.04
N VAL A 17 0.56 6.91 -3.07
CA VAL A 17 0.00 7.21 -1.75
C VAL A 17 0.78 8.30 -1.03
N ALA A 18 2.12 8.27 -1.07
CA ALA A 18 2.95 9.31 -0.47
C ALA A 18 2.62 10.69 -1.03
N GLN A 19 2.58 10.81 -2.35
CA GLN A 19 2.34 12.05 -3.06
C GLN A 19 0.91 12.57 -2.84
N ILE A 20 -0.09 11.71 -3.00
CA ILE A 20 -1.49 12.06 -2.75
C ILE A 20 -1.68 12.50 -1.30
N CYS A 21 -1.12 11.77 -0.34
CA CYS A 21 -1.21 12.13 1.08
C CYS A 21 -0.59 13.51 1.34
N LYS A 22 0.56 13.82 0.74
CA LYS A 22 1.20 15.11 0.83
C LYS A 22 0.34 16.22 0.23
N ALA A 23 -0.22 16.00 -0.96
CA ALA A 23 -1.10 16.96 -1.64
C ALA A 23 -2.37 17.28 -0.82
N TYR A 24 -2.90 16.29 -0.09
CA TYR A 24 -4.03 16.49 0.84
C TYR A 24 -3.61 16.89 2.26
N GLY A 25 -2.38 17.36 2.46
CA GLY A 25 -1.93 17.93 3.73
C GLY A 25 -1.78 16.91 4.87
N ALA A 26 -1.47 15.65 4.55
CA ALA A 26 -1.13 14.68 5.59
C ALA A 26 0.16 15.13 6.30
N SER A 27 0.14 15.20 7.63
CA SER A 27 1.29 15.62 8.41
C SER A 27 2.43 14.61 8.40
N THR A 28 2.09 13.33 8.31
CA THR A 28 3.07 12.23 8.32
C THR A 28 2.52 11.06 7.54
N VAL A 29 3.36 10.46 6.72
CA VAL A 29 3.12 9.16 6.07
C VAL A 29 4.19 8.21 6.55
N ILE A 30 3.79 7.07 7.09
CA ILE A 30 4.69 5.99 7.51
C ILE A 30 4.74 4.99 6.38
N GLY A 31 5.94 4.65 5.92
CA GLY A 31 6.13 3.73 4.80
C GLY A 31 6.94 2.51 5.18
N THR A 32 6.36 1.31 5.06
CA THR A 32 7.11 0.08 5.30
C THR A 32 7.72 -0.46 4.01
N ALA A 33 9.02 -0.72 4.05
CA ALA A 33 9.75 -1.34 2.95
C ALA A 33 10.96 -2.13 3.49
N SER A 34 11.74 -2.78 2.60
CA SER A 34 13.00 -3.41 2.97
C SER A 34 14.11 -2.39 3.11
N THR A 35 15.11 -2.66 3.96
CA THR A 35 16.27 -1.78 4.25
C THR A 35 16.91 -1.14 3.01
N PRO A 36 17.18 -1.87 1.89
CA PRO A 36 17.80 -1.26 0.69
C PRO A 36 16.96 -0.16 0.01
N LYS A 37 15.71 0.01 0.42
CA LYS A 37 14.78 1.03 -0.11
C LYS A 37 14.58 2.20 0.85
N ARG A 38 15.32 2.26 1.96
CA ARG A 38 15.18 3.30 2.99
C ARG A 38 15.30 4.70 2.40
N GLU A 39 16.43 5.01 1.79
CA GLU A 39 16.70 6.34 1.22
C GLU A 39 15.63 6.77 0.22
N PHE A 40 15.18 5.84 -0.62
CA PHE A 40 14.13 6.12 -1.57
C PHE A 40 12.78 6.41 -0.90
N VAL A 41 12.39 5.67 0.12
CA VAL A 41 11.13 5.91 0.87
C VAL A 41 11.20 7.25 1.61
N GLU A 42 12.35 7.55 2.22
CA GLU A 42 12.59 8.83 2.92
C GLU A 42 12.61 10.03 1.95
N SER A 43 13.15 9.86 0.73
CA SER A 43 13.11 10.90 -0.31
C SER A 43 11.70 11.28 -0.76
N LEU A 44 10.74 10.37 -0.60
CA LEU A 44 9.31 10.65 -0.84
C LEU A 44 8.63 11.40 0.33
N GLY A 45 9.40 11.73 1.38
CA GLY A 45 8.90 12.39 2.58
C GLY A 45 8.16 11.47 3.55
N MET A 46 8.35 10.16 3.44
CA MET A 46 7.78 9.20 4.38
C MET A 46 8.73 8.91 5.55
N HIS A 47 8.16 8.60 6.71
CA HIS A 47 8.90 7.97 7.79
C HIS A 47 9.10 6.48 7.46
N PHE A 48 10.35 6.08 7.26
CA PHE A 48 10.67 4.70 6.91
C PHE A 48 10.58 3.76 8.12
N VAL A 49 10.01 2.58 7.89
CA VAL A 49 10.00 1.45 8.84
C VAL A 49 10.48 0.20 8.11
N ASP A 50 11.50 -0.45 8.64
CA ASP A 50 11.99 -1.70 8.07
C ASP A 50 10.99 -2.83 8.28
N SER A 51 10.50 -3.38 7.17
CA SER A 51 9.46 -4.41 7.19
C SER A 51 9.88 -5.74 7.79
N LYS A 52 11.19 -5.99 7.99
CA LYS A 52 11.73 -7.24 8.51
C LYS A 52 12.15 -7.15 9.98
N SER A 53 12.71 -6.01 10.38
CA SER A 53 13.35 -5.83 11.69
C SER A 53 12.52 -4.97 12.65
N GLU A 54 11.55 -4.20 12.17
CA GLU A 54 10.76 -3.30 13.00
C GLU A 54 9.29 -3.71 13.08
N ASP A 55 8.66 -3.49 14.23
CA ASP A 55 7.21 -3.64 14.38
C ASP A 55 6.50 -2.32 14.06
N PHE A 56 5.98 -2.23 12.83
CA PHE A 56 5.28 -1.03 12.37
C PHE A 56 4.09 -0.63 13.28
N VAL A 57 3.44 -1.57 13.97
CA VAL A 57 2.34 -1.25 14.89
C VAL A 57 2.86 -0.44 16.06
N THR A 58 4.00 -0.84 16.60
CA THR A 58 4.68 -0.12 17.69
C THR A 58 5.13 1.26 17.21
N VAL A 59 5.75 1.35 16.03
CA VAL A 59 6.18 2.63 15.44
C VAL A 59 4.98 3.55 15.21
N CYS A 60 3.91 3.07 14.58
CA CYS A 60 2.68 3.85 14.38
C CYS A 60 2.10 4.40 15.69
N LYS A 61 2.10 3.59 16.74
CA LYS A 61 1.61 4.03 18.05
C LYS A 61 2.54 5.04 18.73
N SER A 62 3.85 4.81 18.70
CA SER A 62 4.80 5.75 19.30
C SER A 62 4.72 7.13 18.66
N MET A 63 4.67 7.19 17.33
CA MET A 63 4.56 8.44 16.57
C MET A 63 3.22 9.17 16.74
N THR A 64 2.22 8.51 17.30
CA THR A 64 0.87 9.05 17.48
C THR A 64 0.46 9.22 18.94
N GLY A 65 1.41 9.15 19.87
CA GLY A 65 1.13 9.21 21.31
C GLY A 65 0.17 8.09 21.76
N GLY A 66 0.35 6.88 21.24
CA GLY A 66 -0.45 5.69 21.53
C GLY A 66 -1.79 5.60 20.80
N LYS A 67 -2.22 6.64 20.09
CA LYS A 67 -3.57 6.72 19.47
C LYS A 67 -3.70 5.88 18.21
N GLY A 68 -2.63 5.72 17.43
CA GLY A 68 -2.61 5.03 16.14
C GLY A 68 -2.88 5.94 14.94
N VAL A 69 -2.77 5.36 13.74
CA VAL A 69 -2.87 6.07 12.45
C VAL A 69 -4.33 6.26 12.01
N HIS A 70 -4.58 7.26 11.16
CA HIS A 70 -5.92 7.54 10.64
C HIS A 70 -6.31 6.61 9.50
N HIS A 71 -5.36 6.23 8.66
CA HIS A 71 -5.56 5.33 7.54
C HIS A 71 -4.41 4.34 7.47
N ALA A 72 -4.73 3.07 7.23
CA ALA A 72 -3.77 2.02 6.91
C ALA A 72 -4.11 1.46 5.53
N ILE A 73 -3.10 1.30 4.69
CA ILE A 73 -3.24 0.87 3.29
C ILE A 73 -2.44 -0.42 3.12
N ASP A 74 -3.13 -1.54 2.97
CA ASP A 74 -2.57 -2.88 3.08
C ASP A 74 -2.73 -3.70 1.79
N PRO A 75 -1.64 -3.91 1.02
CA PRO A 75 -1.59 -4.83 -0.12
C PRO A 75 -1.16 -6.25 0.27
N VAL A 76 -0.83 -6.50 1.55
CA VAL A 76 -0.19 -7.75 2.00
C VAL A 76 -1.21 -8.85 2.20
N GLY A 77 -2.29 -8.56 2.92
CA GLY A 77 -3.32 -9.56 3.21
C GLY A 77 -2.98 -10.51 4.37
N GLY A 78 -3.79 -11.55 4.55
CA GLY A 78 -3.59 -12.56 5.59
C GLY A 78 -3.53 -11.96 7.00
N ASN A 79 -2.71 -12.54 7.87
CA ASN A 79 -2.53 -12.05 9.25
C ASN A 79 -2.04 -10.60 9.36
N HIS A 80 -1.45 -10.07 8.28
CA HIS A 80 -0.97 -8.68 8.25
C HIS A 80 -2.12 -7.69 8.44
N LEU A 81 -3.29 -7.98 7.89
CA LEU A 81 -4.49 -7.14 8.03
C LEU A 81 -4.87 -6.88 9.49
N MET A 82 -4.73 -7.88 10.36
CA MET A 82 -5.03 -7.68 11.78
C MET A 82 -3.99 -6.76 12.46
N ARG A 83 -2.73 -6.81 12.05
CA ARG A 83 -1.70 -5.88 12.53
C ARG A 83 -2.00 -4.45 12.07
N SER A 84 -2.31 -4.27 10.78
CA SER A 84 -2.73 -2.97 10.21
C SER A 84 -3.99 -2.43 10.91
N TYR A 85 -4.96 -3.29 11.21
CA TYR A 85 -6.15 -2.91 11.99
C TYR A 85 -5.81 -2.49 13.42
N LYS A 86 -4.84 -3.15 14.07
CA LYS A 86 -4.35 -2.78 15.41
C LYS A 86 -3.63 -1.42 15.41
N ALA A 87 -2.93 -1.09 14.33
CA ALA A 87 -2.26 0.21 14.18
C ALA A 87 -3.22 1.39 14.03
N LEU A 88 -4.47 1.14 13.64
CA LEU A 88 -5.48 2.18 13.46
C LEU A 88 -5.90 2.85 14.76
N ARG A 89 -6.13 4.14 14.68
CA ARG A 89 -6.87 4.95 15.66
C ARG A 89 -8.37 4.62 15.59
N ARG A 90 -9.12 4.90 16.68
CA ARG A 90 -10.60 4.87 16.68
C ARG A 90 -11.17 5.89 15.69
N GLY A 91 -12.26 5.58 15.02
CA GLY A 91 -12.89 6.38 13.97
C GLY A 91 -12.22 6.28 12.61
N CYS A 92 -11.24 5.37 12.44
CA CYS A 92 -10.37 5.34 11.28
C CYS A 92 -10.47 4.02 10.50
N ARG A 93 -9.77 3.94 9.33
CA ARG A 93 -10.05 2.93 8.32
C ARG A 93 -8.80 2.18 7.86
N LEU A 94 -8.97 0.86 7.65
CA LEU A 94 -8.04 -0.01 6.94
C LEU A 94 -8.55 -0.21 5.50
N TYR A 95 -7.69 -0.01 4.52
CA TYR A 95 -7.95 -0.31 3.11
C TYR A 95 -7.15 -1.54 2.70
N CYS A 96 -7.87 -2.60 2.32
CA CYS A 96 -7.29 -3.84 1.81
C CYS A 96 -7.43 -3.86 0.29
N PHE A 97 -6.34 -3.89 -0.45
CA PHE A 97 -6.38 -3.88 -1.91
C PHE A 97 -5.48 -4.93 -2.57
N GLY A 98 -4.97 -5.86 -1.79
CA GLY A 98 -4.10 -6.91 -2.29
C GLY A 98 -3.96 -8.09 -1.36
N ALA A 99 -3.27 -9.10 -1.86
CA ALA A 99 -2.99 -10.36 -1.20
C ALA A 99 -1.56 -10.84 -1.51
N SER A 100 -0.59 -9.92 -1.47
CA SER A 100 0.79 -10.22 -1.87
C SER A 100 1.48 -11.27 -1.00
N ALA A 101 0.94 -11.56 0.19
CA ALA A 101 1.38 -12.67 1.02
C ALA A 101 1.09 -14.06 0.39
N ALA A 102 0.13 -14.14 -0.55
CA ALA A 102 -0.18 -15.38 -1.27
C ALA A 102 0.87 -15.74 -2.32
N VAL A 103 1.69 -14.79 -2.73
CA VAL A 103 2.67 -14.97 -3.79
C VAL A 103 4.07 -15.02 -3.18
N LYS A 104 4.68 -16.20 -3.15
CA LYS A 104 6.08 -16.40 -2.75
C LYS A 104 6.83 -17.06 -3.90
N GLY A 105 7.85 -16.36 -4.45
CA GLY A 105 8.67 -16.84 -5.55
C GLY A 105 7.91 -16.93 -6.89
N ASP A 106 8.50 -17.63 -7.86
CA ASP A 106 8.04 -17.70 -9.25
C ASP A 106 6.80 -18.58 -9.46
N ARG A 107 6.38 -19.36 -8.45
CA ARG A 107 5.25 -20.29 -8.59
C ARG A 107 4.12 -19.93 -7.62
N ARG A 108 2.92 -19.89 -8.16
CA ARG A 108 1.70 -19.86 -7.33
C ARG A 108 1.58 -21.18 -6.58
N SER A 109 1.78 -21.17 -5.28
CA SER A 109 1.59 -22.34 -4.43
C SER A 109 0.16 -22.36 -3.89
N MET A 110 -0.60 -23.38 -4.24
CA MET A 110 -1.95 -23.63 -3.69
C MET A 110 -1.91 -23.69 -2.15
N VAL A 111 -0.86 -24.29 -1.59
CA VAL A 111 -0.68 -24.37 -0.12
C VAL A 111 -0.50 -22.97 0.48
N THR A 112 0.26 -22.08 -0.18
CA THR A 112 0.44 -20.71 0.29
C THR A 112 -0.86 -19.92 0.22
N ALA A 113 -1.63 -20.08 -0.85
CA ALA A 113 -2.94 -19.47 -1.01
C ALA A 113 -3.93 -19.95 0.07
N LEU A 114 -4.02 -21.26 0.30
CA LEU A 114 -4.87 -21.84 1.35
C LEU A 114 -4.46 -21.36 2.75
N ARG A 115 -3.16 -21.34 3.06
CA ARG A 115 -2.65 -20.79 4.33
C ARG A 115 -3.01 -19.32 4.50
N MET A 116 -2.89 -18.51 3.44
CA MET A 116 -3.28 -17.10 3.48
C MET A 116 -4.79 -16.98 3.74
N CYS A 117 -5.63 -17.73 3.03
CA CYS A 117 -7.09 -17.72 3.25
C CYS A 117 -7.43 -18.12 4.70
N ALA A 118 -6.81 -19.18 5.21
CA ALA A 118 -7.01 -19.65 6.59
C ALA A 118 -6.51 -18.65 7.64
N SER A 119 -5.46 -17.90 7.33
CA SER A 119 -4.88 -16.88 8.21
C SER A 119 -5.52 -15.50 8.07
N THR A 120 -6.37 -15.29 7.06
CA THR A 120 -7.05 -14.01 6.88
C THR A 120 -8.07 -13.79 8.01
N PRO A 121 -7.97 -12.69 8.76
CA PRO A 121 -8.84 -12.44 9.89
C PRO A 121 -10.29 -12.25 9.46
N LYS A 122 -11.21 -12.83 10.21
CA LYS A 122 -12.63 -12.49 10.12
C LYS A 122 -12.90 -11.26 10.97
N PHE A 123 -13.38 -10.20 10.35
CA PHE A 123 -13.75 -8.97 11.04
C PHE A 123 -15.18 -9.09 11.58
N ASP A 124 -15.29 -9.09 12.90
CA ASP A 124 -16.55 -9.18 13.62
C ASP A 124 -17.18 -7.77 13.74
N PRO A 125 -18.39 -7.54 13.20
CA PRO A 125 -19.05 -6.24 13.25
C PRO A 125 -19.22 -5.68 14.67
N LEU A 126 -19.52 -6.50 15.67
CA LEU A 126 -19.67 -6.05 17.05
C LEU A 126 -18.34 -5.55 17.64
N LYS A 127 -17.24 -6.24 17.34
CA LYS A 127 -15.90 -5.79 17.75
C LYS A 127 -15.49 -4.53 17.00
N MET A 128 -15.87 -4.40 15.73
CA MET A 128 -15.64 -3.19 14.95
C MET A 128 -16.40 -2.00 15.51
N MET A 129 -17.68 -2.17 15.86
CA MET A 129 -18.48 -1.14 16.53
C MET A 129 -17.86 -0.68 17.86
N ARG A 130 -17.43 -1.63 18.71
CA ARG A 130 -16.78 -1.30 20.00
C ARG A 130 -15.46 -0.54 19.83
N SER A 131 -14.75 -0.77 18.75
CA SER A 131 -13.48 -0.09 18.45
C SER A 131 -13.66 1.15 17.58
N ASN A 132 -14.85 1.40 17.02
CA ASN A 132 -15.11 2.46 16.04
C ASN A 132 -14.08 2.42 14.90
N LYS A 133 -13.83 1.25 14.30
CA LYS A 133 -12.89 1.09 13.19
C LYS A 133 -13.58 0.46 12.00
N ALA A 134 -13.17 0.83 10.79
CA ALA A 134 -13.69 0.27 9.56
C ALA A 134 -12.62 -0.50 8.78
N VAL A 135 -13.06 -1.50 8.02
CA VAL A 135 -12.27 -2.22 7.02
C VAL A 135 -12.94 -2.07 5.68
N PHE A 136 -12.20 -1.67 4.68
CA PHE A 136 -12.67 -1.43 3.34
C PHE A 136 -11.86 -2.26 2.34
N GLY A 137 -12.53 -3.13 1.59
CA GLY A 137 -11.93 -3.89 0.50
C GLY A 137 -11.97 -3.07 -0.79
N VAL A 138 -10.86 -3.07 -1.53
CA VAL A 138 -10.75 -2.36 -2.81
C VAL A 138 -10.24 -3.33 -3.88
N HIS A 139 -11.00 -3.49 -4.94
CA HIS A 139 -10.59 -4.21 -6.14
C HIS A 139 -11.01 -3.42 -7.38
N MET A 140 -10.09 -2.62 -7.91
CA MET A 140 -10.41 -1.70 -9.03
C MET A 140 -10.90 -2.41 -10.29
N GLY A 141 -10.43 -3.63 -10.56
CA GLY A 141 -10.89 -4.43 -11.71
C GLY A 141 -12.30 -5.00 -11.59
N LEU A 142 -12.94 -4.87 -10.42
CA LEU A 142 -14.34 -5.27 -10.18
C LEU A 142 -15.22 -4.05 -9.87
N LEU A 143 -14.70 -2.85 -10.04
CA LEU A 143 -15.49 -1.64 -9.94
C LEU A 143 -16.26 -1.46 -11.26
N ASP A 144 -17.55 -1.68 -11.21
CA ASP A 144 -18.47 -1.63 -12.36
C ASP A 144 -19.15 -0.26 -12.54
N ASP A 145 -18.98 0.66 -11.59
CA ASP A 145 -19.46 2.03 -11.70
C ASP A 145 -18.49 2.91 -12.47
N GLU A 146 -18.72 3.06 -13.76
CA GLU A 146 -17.91 3.86 -14.66
C GLU A 146 -17.82 5.35 -14.23
N SER A 147 -18.88 5.90 -13.63
CA SER A 147 -18.91 7.29 -13.18
C SER A 147 -17.92 7.53 -12.03
N VAL A 148 -17.82 6.60 -11.10
CA VAL A 148 -16.86 6.65 -10.00
C VAL A 148 -15.44 6.55 -10.53
N PHE A 149 -15.19 5.61 -11.47
CA PHE A 149 -13.88 5.45 -12.09
C PHE A 149 -13.44 6.72 -12.82
N LYS A 150 -14.35 7.30 -13.64
CA LYS A 150 -14.11 8.55 -14.37
C LYS A 150 -13.80 9.69 -13.43
N GLY A 151 -14.58 9.87 -12.36
CA GLY A 151 -14.34 10.91 -11.36
C GLY A 151 -12.98 10.79 -10.67
N HIS A 152 -12.55 9.57 -10.35
CA HIS A 152 -11.21 9.33 -9.79
C HIS A 152 -10.10 9.66 -10.81
N LEU A 153 -10.29 9.28 -12.08
CA LEU A 153 -9.31 9.55 -13.13
C LEU A 153 -9.18 11.06 -13.40
N GLU A 154 -10.30 11.79 -13.46
CA GLU A 154 -10.32 13.25 -13.61
C GLU A 154 -9.60 13.94 -12.45
N ALA A 155 -9.86 13.52 -11.21
CA ALA A 155 -9.20 14.07 -10.03
C ALA A 155 -7.69 13.83 -10.06
N LEU A 156 -7.24 12.61 -10.40
CA LEU A 156 -5.82 12.28 -10.50
C LEU A 156 -5.14 13.04 -11.65
N SER A 157 -5.80 13.16 -12.81
CA SER A 157 -5.29 13.95 -13.95
C SER A 157 -5.15 15.41 -13.57
N GLY A 158 -6.12 15.96 -12.84
CA GLY A 158 -6.04 17.33 -12.31
C GLY A 158 -4.88 17.54 -11.34
N MET A 159 -4.57 16.55 -10.52
CA MET A 159 -3.41 16.57 -9.60
C MET A 159 -2.08 16.51 -10.38
N LEU A 160 -2.02 15.67 -11.43
CA LEU A 160 -0.85 15.55 -12.30
C LEU A 160 -0.57 16.89 -13.01
N LEU A 161 -1.57 17.49 -13.62
CA LEU A 161 -1.45 18.78 -14.32
C LEU A 161 -0.99 19.92 -13.39
N LYS A 162 -1.33 19.84 -12.11
CA LYS A 162 -0.90 20.80 -11.07
C LYS A 162 0.47 20.48 -10.48
N GLY A 163 1.15 19.43 -10.93
CA GLY A 163 2.42 18.97 -10.36
C GLY A 163 2.32 18.46 -8.91
N GLN A 164 1.11 18.11 -8.44
CA GLN A 164 0.89 17.59 -7.09
C GLN A 164 1.20 16.10 -6.97
N VAL A 165 1.13 15.39 -8.09
CA VAL A 165 1.48 13.99 -8.25
C VAL A 165 2.33 13.83 -9.49
N ASP A 166 3.45 13.12 -9.35
CA ASP A 166 4.35 12.75 -10.43
C ASP A 166 4.63 11.23 -10.33
N PRO A 167 4.06 10.41 -11.25
CA PRO A 167 4.22 8.97 -11.18
C PRO A 167 5.68 8.54 -11.26
N VAL A 168 6.16 7.88 -10.22
CA VAL A 168 7.54 7.39 -10.17
C VAL A 168 7.70 6.20 -11.10
N ILE A 169 8.53 6.35 -12.12
CA ILE A 169 8.90 5.29 -13.06
C ILE A 169 10.24 4.71 -12.64
N ASP A 170 10.28 3.42 -12.33
CA ASP A 170 11.49 2.68 -11.98
C ASP A 170 12.33 2.40 -13.23
N SER A 171 11.66 1.85 -14.24
CA SER A 171 12.33 1.41 -15.47
C SER A 171 11.34 1.29 -16.61
N VAL A 172 11.86 1.47 -17.84
CA VAL A 172 11.14 1.23 -19.10
C VAL A 172 11.84 0.08 -19.82
N TRP A 173 11.08 -0.93 -20.21
CA TRP A 173 11.57 -2.15 -20.87
C TRP A 173 10.93 -2.27 -22.24
N ARG A 174 11.64 -2.82 -23.20
CA ARG A 174 11.03 -3.17 -24.48
C ARG A 174 10.01 -4.29 -24.29
N PHE A 175 8.97 -4.32 -25.12
CA PHE A 175 7.91 -5.33 -25.00
C PHE A 175 8.45 -6.76 -25.00
N GLU A 176 9.48 -7.05 -25.83
CA GLU A 176 10.11 -8.36 -25.90
C GLU A 176 10.78 -8.80 -24.58
N GLN A 177 11.09 -7.85 -23.71
CA GLN A 177 11.71 -8.06 -22.40
C GLN A 177 10.69 -8.17 -21.27
N VAL A 178 9.41 -8.42 -21.58
CA VAL A 178 8.33 -8.49 -20.57
C VAL A 178 8.62 -9.51 -19.47
N ALA A 179 9.28 -10.62 -19.81
CA ALA A 179 9.63 -11.65 -18.82
C ALA A 179 10.66 -11.16 -17.80
N GLU A 180 11.66 -10.40 -18.24
CA GLU A 180 12.68 -9.78 -17.39
C GLU A 180 12.06 -8.67 -16.52
N ALA A 181 11.23 -7.82 -17.13
CA ALA A 181 10.48 -6.78 -16.41
C ALA A 181 9.61 -7.37 -15.29
N GLN A 182 8.91 -8.47 -15.58
CA GLN A 182 8.12 -9.17 -14.56
C GLN A 182 9.01 -9.80 -13.48
N ARG A 183 10.13 -10.42 -13.81
CA ARG A 183 11.08 -10.92 -12.81
C ARG A 183 11.60 -9.81 -11.93
N HIS A 184 11.98 -8.66 -12.49
CA HIS A 184 12.41 -7.49 -11.73
C HIS A 184 11.36 -7.05 -10.70
N MET A 185 10.08 -7.05 -11.09
CA MET A 185 8.95 -6.77 -10.20
C MET A 185 8.77 -7.87 -9.13
N HIS A 186 8.80 -9.15 -9.52
CA HIS A 186 8.64 -10.28 -8.60
C HIS A 186 9.78 -10.35 -7.57
N ASP A 187 11.00 -10.02 -7.97
CA ASP A 187 12.15 -9.90 -7.08
C ASP A 187 12.06 -8.69 -6.15
N ARG A 188 11.00 -7.87 -6.30
CA ARG A 188 10.76 -6.66 -5.51
C ARG A 188 11.90 -5.64 -5.60
N LYS A 189 12.60 -5.59 -6.75
CA LYS A 189 13.70 -4.66 -7.00
C LYS A 189 13.20 -3.27 -7.35
N ASN A 190 12.05 -3.17 -7.98
CA ASN A 190 11.47 -1.92 -8.50
C ASN A 190 11.21 -0.88 -7.41
N ARG A 191 11.37 0.40 -7.80
CA ARG A 191 11.05 1.60 -7.02
C ARG A 191 10.06 2.44 -7.81
N GLY A 192 8.76 2.19 -7.65
CA GLY A 192 7.71 2.79 -8.47
C GLY A 192 7.13 1.82 -9.51
N LYS A 193 6.77 2.36 -10.68
CA LYS A 193 6.14 1.62 -11.79
C LYS A 193 7.19 1.13 -12.79
N ILE A 194 6.93 -0.03 -13.36
CA ILE A 194 7.66 -0.58 -14.52
C ILE A 194 6.78 -0.35 -15.74
N LEU A 195 7.34 0.17 -16.81
CA LEU A 195 6.66 0.39 -18.08
C LEU A 195 7.19 -0.55 -19.14
N LEU A 196 6.34 -0.91 -20.10
CA LEU A 196 6.72 -1.59 -21.33
C LEU A 196 6.57 -0.62 -22.50
N ASP A 197 7.59 -0.51 -23.32
CA ASP A 197 7.62 0.26 -24.54
C ASP A 197 7.26 -0.66 -25.71
N PHE A 198 6.33 -0.23 -26.55
CA PHE A 198 5.83 -0.94 -27.73
C PHE A 198 6.33 -0.33 -29.04
N SER A 199 7.22 0.68 -28.98
CA SER A 199 7.81 1.31 -30.16
C SER A 199 8.90 0.48 -30.81
#